data_8c167080016eb7d606bb8af005586d54
#
_entry.id   8c167080016eb7d606bb8af005586d54
#
_cell.length_a   1.000
_cell.length_b   1.000
_cell.length_c   1.000
_cell.angle_alpha   90.00
_cell.angle_beta   90.00
_cell.angle_gamma   90.00
#
_symmetry.space_group_name_H-M   'P 1'
#
loop_
_entity.id
_entity.type
_entity.pdbx_description
1 polymer ?
#
loop_
_entity_poly.entity_id
_entity_poly.type
_entity_poly.pdbx_seq_one_letter_code
_entity_poly.pdbx_strand_id
1 'polypeptide(L)'
;MKIGICINEVLRDFISQLAYTYEKYVDDIDITEKDVTNYNLIEFFKFDDINKFNSFLYLEAPLEIFGHADQMSDGLMNHFNNFLSNIKDDEEHEIILTSLEIEKSIPSTLFFLSKTGCRADNIKFVSKYDQKWNDIDVLISANPKALECKPDGKISVKVKASYNKDVSADYEIESILDFINDEDLRNKILNTKITTYEEIN
;
A
#
# COMPACT_ATOMS: atom_id res chain seq x y z
N MET A 1 -4.33 -12.39 14.57
CA MET A 1 -4.38 -12.29 13.09
C MET A 1 -3.21 -11.47 12.56
N LYS A 2 -2.72 -11.76 11.36
CA LYS A 2 -1.68 -10.96 10.68
C LYS A 2 -2.30 -9.99 9.69
N ILE A 3 -2.11 -8.70 9.92
CA ILE A 3 -2.70 -7.61 9.15
C ILE A 3 -1.61 -6.99 8.30
N GLY A 4 -1.69 -7.20 6.98
CA GLY A 4 -0.80 -6.58 6.00
C GLY A 4 -1.30 -5.19 5.62
N ILE A 5 -0.43 -4.19 5.68
CA ILE A 5 -0.72 -2.83 5.25
C ILE A 5 0.24 -2.46 4.13
N CYS A 6 -0.29 -2.18 2.94
CA CYS A 6 0.53 -1.71 1.83
C CYS A 6 1.09 -0.31 2.13
N ILE A 7 2.37 -0.09 1.81
CA ILE A 7 3.00 1.22 2.02
C ILE A 7 2.49 2.21 0.96
N ASN A 8 2.58 1.87 -0.33
CA ASN A 8 2.16 2.75 -1.42
C ASN A 8 0.64 2.96 -1.40
N GLU A 9 0.21 4.20 -1.51
CA GLU A 9 -1.19 4.66 -1.62
C GLU A 9 -2.06 4.29 -0.39
N VAL A 10 -1.41 3.91 0.71
CA VAL A 10 -2.07 3.71 2.01
C VAL A 10 -1.38 4.56 3.08
N LEU A 11 -0.05 4.55 3.11
CA LEU A 11 0.76 5.36 4.01
C LEU A 11 1.55 6.44 3.25
N ARG A 12 2.01 6.12 2.04
CA ARG A 12 2.87 6.93 1.18
C ARG A 12 2.12 7.38 -0.07
N ASP A 13 2.11 8.67 -0.36
CA ASP A 13 1.62 9.26 -1.60
C ASP A 13 2.62 9.04 -2.74
N PHE A 14 2.58 7.82 -3.28
CA PHE A 14 3.52 7.38 -4.31
C PHE A 14 3.19 7.99 -5.68
N ILE A 15 1.91 8.06 -6.06
CA ILE A 15 1.52 8.53 -7.41
C ILE A 15 1.82 10.00 -7.57
N SER A 16 1.48 10.84 -6.60
CA SER A 16 1.80 12.27 -6.67
C SER A 16 3.30 12.52 -6.72
N GLN A 17 4.06 11.76 -5.91
CA GLN A 17 5.52 11.89 -5.92
C GLN A 17 6.15 11.37 -7.23
N LEU A 18 5.61 10.31 -7.82
CA LEU A 18 6.02 9.84 -9.13
C LEU A 18 5.79 10.89 -10.20
N ALA A 19 4.60 11.51 -10.22
CA ALA A 19 4.27 12.57 -11.17
C ALA A 19 5.21 13.77 -11.02
N TYR A 20 5.41 14.25 -9.81
CA TYR A 20 6.36 15.35 -9.52
C TYR A 20 7.79 15.02 -9.97
N THR A 21 8.25 13.79 -9.70
CA THR A 21 9.61 13.38 -10.07
C THR A 21 9.75 13.24 -11.59
N TYR A 22 8.72 12.74 -12.26
CA TYR A 22 8.70 12.64 -13.70
C TYR A 22 8.76 14.02 -14.36
N GLU A 23 7.92 14.96 -13.94
CA GLU A 23 7.94 16.36 -14.41
C GLU A 23 9.33 16.99 -14.27
N LYS A 24 9.95 16.79 -13.12
CA LYS A 24 11.29 17.36 -12.83
C LYS A 24 12.40 16.81 -13.71
N TYR A 25 12.37 15.54 -14.10
CA TYR A 25 13.52 14.86 -14.71
C TYR A 25 13.29 14.42 -16.16
N VAL A 26 12.06 14.30 -16.63
CA VAL A 26 11.76 13.68 -17.92
C VAL A 26 11.01 14.62 -18.86
N ASP A 27 9.82 15.04 -18.53
CA ASP A 27 8.96 15.87 -19.41
C ASP A 27 7.96 16.66 -18.57
N ASP A 28 7.59 17.83 -19.04
CA ASP A 28 6.55 18.67 -18.44
C ASP A 28 5.19 18.05 -18.73
N ILE A 29 4.58 17.47 -17.73
CA ILE A 29 3.24 16.91 -17.75
C ILE A 29 2.48 17.32 -16.50
N ASP A 30 1.25 17.76 -16.66
CA ASP A 30 0.34 18.06 -15.56
C ASP A 30 -0.51 16.82 -15.25
N ILE A 31 0.09 15.85 -14.57
CA ILE A 31 -0.60 14.64 -14.11
C ILE A 31 -0.80 14.72 -12.60
N THR A 32 -2.05 14.58 -12.18
CA THR A 32 -2.43 14.44 -10.78
C THR A 32 -2.88 13.01 -10.48
N GLU A 33 -2.94 12.63 -9.20
CA GLU A 33 -3.50 11.33 -8.79
C GLU A 33 -4.90 11.06 -9.38
N LYS A 34 -5.71 12.10 -9.56
CA LYS A 34 -7.08 11.99 -10.12
C LYS A 34 -7.11 11.60 -11.59
N ASP A 35 -6.06 11.89 -12.34
CA ASP A 35 -5.94 11.57 -13.75
C ASP A 35 -5.55 10.10 -13.95
N VAL A 36 -4.98 9.47 -12.93
CA VAL A 36 -4.63 8.05 -12.95
C VAL A 36 -5.89 7.22 -12.71
N THR A 37 -6.51 6.75 -13.78
CA THR A 37 -7.79 6.03 -13.77
C THR A 37 -7.67 4.51 -13.79
N ASN A 38 -6.46 3.99 -14.00
CA ASN A 38 -6.11 2.57 -13.88
C ASN A 38 -4.67 2.40 -13.36
N TYR A 39 -4.31 1.21 -12.91
CA TYR A 39 -2.99 0.95 -12.31
C TYR A 39 -1.93 0.50 -13.34
N ASN A 40 -2.16 0.70 -14.63
CA ASN A 40 -1.12 0.57 -15.64
C ASN A 40 -0.40 1.91 -15.83
N LEU A 41 0.42 2.26 -14.84
CA LEU A 41 1.00 3.60 -14.69
C LEU A 41 1.76 4.09 -15.93
N ILE A 42 2.35 3.19 -16.72
CA ILE A 42 3.06 3.56 -17.95
C ILE A 42 2.17 4.28 -18.97
N GLU A 43 0.84 4.09 -18.91
CA GLU A 43 -0.09 4.77 -19.82
C GLU A 43 -0.17 6.29 -19.56
N PHE A 44 0.17 6.71 -18.35
CA PHE A 44 0.11 8.12 -17.92
C PHE A 44 1.46 8.83 -18.04
N PHE A 45 2.56 8.07 -18.16
CA PHE A 45 3.91 8.60 -18.26
C PHE A 45 4.52 8.23 -19.61
N LYS A 46 5.07 9.21 -20.34
CA LYS A 46 5.59 9.05 -21.70
C LYS A 46 6.93 8.32 -21.74
N PHE A 47 6.97 7.04 -21.40
CA PHE A 47 8.13 6.18 -21.60
C PHE A 47 7.96 5.32 -22.85
N ASP A 48 9.04 5.05 -23.57
CA ASP A 48 8.99 4.23 -24.79
C ASP A 48 8.56 2.80 -24.53
N ASP A 49 8.93 2.26 -23.36
CA ASP A 49 8.59 0.89 -22.95
C ASP A 49 8.63 0.71 -21.42
N ILE A 50 8.12 -0.43 -20.96
CA ILE A 50 8.03 -0.80 -19.55
C ILE A 50 9.42 -0.91 -18.87
N ASN A 51 10.47 -1.24 -19.63
CA ASN A 51 11.81 -1.39 -19.05
C ASN A 51 12.38 -0.01 -18.71
N LYS A 52 12.17 0.99 -19.57
CA LYS A 52 12.55 2.39 -19.28
C LYS A 52 11.76 2.93 -18.08
N PHE A 53 10.47 2.68 -18.02
CA PHE A 53 9.65 3.06 -16.87
C PHE A 53 10.16 2.41 -15.57
N ASN A 54 10.43 1.10 -15.61
CA ASN A 54 10.98 0.39 -14.45
C ASN A 54 12.39 0.87 -14.09
N SER A 55 13.22 1.21 -15.08
CA SER A 55 14.55 1.79 -14.84
C SER A 55 14.43 3.11 -14.09
N PHE A 56 13.54 3.99 -14.54
CA PHE A 56 13.27 5.26 -13.87
C PHE A 56 12.81 5.05 -12.42
N LEU A 57 11.84 4.16 -12.19
CA LEU A 57 11.32 3.87 -10.87
C LEU A 57 12.39 3.30 -9.92
N TYR A 58 13.08 2.26 -10.35
CA TYR A 58 13.83 1.41 -9.43
C TYR A 58 15.35 1.61 -9.48
N LEU A 59 15.89 2.26 -10.54
CA LEU A 59 17.33 2.42 -10.71
C LEU A 59 17.78 3.87 -10.77
N GLU A 60 17.05 4.74 -11.45
CA GLU A 60 17.48 6.12 -11.73
C GLU A 60 17.02 7.09 -10.65
N ALA A 61 15.71 7.05 -10.26
CA ALA A 61 15.10 8.00 -9.33
C ALA A 61 14.42 7.35 -8.10
N PRO A 62 14.85 6.18 -7.58
CA PRO A 62 14.11 5.52 -6.50
C PRO A 62 14.07 6.34 -5.20
N LEU A 63 15.14 7.07 -4.88
CA LEU A 63 15.14 7.91 -3.67
C LEU A 63 14.14 9.06 -3.79
N GLU A 64 14.07 9.70 -4.95
CA GLU A 64 13.13 10.79 -5.20
C GLU A 64 11.68 10.30 -5.15
N ILE A 65 11.41 9.16 -5.78
CA ILE A 65 10.05 8.62 -5.91
C ILE A 65 9.57 7.94 -4.61
N PHE A 66 10.39 7.05 -4.04
CA PHE A 66 9.98 6.27 -2.88
C PHE A 66 10.41 6.88 -1.54
N GLY A 67 11.57 7.53 -1.51
CA GLY A 67 12.15 8.08 -0.28
C GLY A 67 11.61 9.46 0.08
N HIS A 68 11.49 10.35 -0.91
CA HIS A 68 11.10 11.73 -0.68
C HIS A 68 9.57 11.94 -0.72
N ALA A 69 8.80 10.93 -1.10
CA ALA A 69 7.34 11.00 -1.05
C ALA A 69 6.82 11.49 0.30
N ASP A 70 5.68 12.13 0.26
CA ASP A 70 4.94 12.50 1.47
C ASP A 70 4.05 11.34 1.95
N GLN A 71 3.54 11.44 3.16
CA GLN A 71 2.48 10.56 3.65
C GLN A 71 1.14 10.96 3.00
N MET A 72 0.20 10.01 2.90
CA MET A 72 -1.11 10.22 2.25
C MET A 72 -1.93 11.38 2.82
N SER A 73 -1.66 11.77 4.07
CA SER A 73 -2.26 12.95 4.69
C SER A 73 -1.41 13.46 5.84
N ASP A 74 -1.55 14.73 6.17
CA ASP A 74 -0.81 15.37 7.25
C ASP A 74 -1.05 14.65 8.58
N GLY A 75 0.03 14.32 9.27
CA GLY A 75 -0.02 13.69 10.58
C GLY A 75 -0.41 12.20 10.58
N LEU A 76 -0.63 11.60 9.42
CA LEU A 76 -1.01 10.18 9.31
C LEU A 76 -0.08 9.27 10.11
N MET A 77 1.24 9.46 10.02
CA MET A 77 2.19 8.59 10.68
C MET A 77 2.10 8.68 12.22
N ASN A 78 1.68 9.81 12.77
CA ASN A 78 1.45 9.94 14.22
C ASN A 78 0.24 9.10 14.65
N HIS A 79 -0.86 9.15 13.90
CA HIS A 79 -2.05 8.31 14.15
C HIS A 79 -1.70 6.83 14.00
N PHE A 80 -0.94 6.48 12.97
CA PHE A 80 -0.50 5.13 12.72
C PHE A 80 0.40 4.58 13.84
N ASN A 81 1.35 5.38 14.32
CA ASN A 81 2.23 4.99 15.44
C ASN A 81 1.46 4.80 16.75
N ASN A 82 0.46 5.64 17.03
CA ASN A 82 -0.40 5.45 18.19
C ASN A 82 -1.21 4.15 18.08
N PHE A 83 -1.74 3.87 16.90
CA PHE A 83 -2.42 2.61 16.61
C PHE A 83 -1.51 1.39 16.80
N LEU A 84 -0.26 1.45 16.28
CA LEU A 84 0.72 0.38 16.48
C LEU A 84 1.02 0.13 17.96
N SER A 85 1.10 1.18 18.77
CA SER A 85 1.32 1.05 20.21
C SER A 85 0.15 0.34 20.89
N ASN A 86 -1.08 0.70 20.54
CA ASN A 86 -2.29 0.09 21.10
C ASN A 86 -2.43 -1.39 20.69
N ILE A 87 -2.10 -1.74 19.44
CA ILE A 87 -2.19 -3.14 18.98
C ILE A 87 -1.08 -4.01 19.57
N LYS A 88 0.09 -3.46 19.90
CA LYS A 88 1.16 -4.24 20.55
C LYS A 88 0.77 -4.74 21.94
N ASP A 89 -0.10 -4.02 22.63
CA ASP A 89 -0.64 -4.43 23.93
C ASP A 89 -1.68 -5.56 23.79
N ASP A 90 -2.19 -5.76 22.57
CA ASP A 90 -3.11 -6.83 22.19
C ASP A 90 -2.32 -7.94 21.46
N GLU A 91 -1.91 -8.98 22.20
CA GLU A 91 -1.13 -10.11 21.66
C GLU A 91 -1.84 -10.89 20.53
N GLU A 92 -3.10 -10.55 20.22
CA GLU A 92 -3.91 -11.24 19.21
C GLU A 92 -3.58 -10.81 17.76
N HIS A 93 -2.98 -9.62 17.56
CA HIS A 93 -2.80 -9.03 16.23
C HIS A 93 -1.36 -8.62 15.95
N GLU A 94 -0.90 -8.86 14.72
CA GLU A 94 0.41 -8.47 14.21
C GLU A 94 0.25 -7.58 12.97
N ILE A 95 0.87 -6.41 12.98
CA ILE A 95 0.91 -5.52 11.81
C ILE A 95 2.18 -5.76 11.01
N ILE A 96 2.01 -5.99 9.70
CA ILE A 96 3.10 -6.20 8.74
C ILE A 96 2.96 -5.16 7.63
N LEU A 97 3.92 -4.25 7.52
CA LEU A 97 4.01 -3.38 6.35
C LEU A 97 4.45 -4.20 5.14
N THR A 98 3.85 -3.96 3.99
CA THR A 98 4.22 -4.66 2.76
C THR A 98 4.37 -3.69 1.59
N SER A 99 5.42 -3.87 0.80
CA SER A 99 5.61 -3.13 -0.43
C SER A 99 6.14 -4.03 -1.54
N LEU A 100 5.68 -3.79 -2.77
CA LEU A 100 6.26 -4.41 -3.95
C LEU A 100 7.42 -3.52 -4.40
N GLU A 101 8.62 -3.95 -4.09
CA GLU A 101 9.84 -3.21 -4.39
C GLU A 101 11.01 -4.14 -4.67
N ILE A 102 11.91 -3.67 -5.50
CA ILE A 102 13.09 -4.41 -5.92
C ILE A 102 14.36 -3.58 -5.71
N GLU A 103 15.43 -4.25 -5.34
CA GLU A 103 16.80 -3.73 -5.29
C GLU A 103 16.95 -2.35 -4.64
N LYS A 104 17.23 -1.31 -5.46
CA LYS A 104 17.57 0.04 -4.97
C LYS A 104 16.39 0.81 -4.39
N SER A 105 15.15 0.41 -4.67
CA SER A 105 13.98 1.08 -4.10
C SER A 105 13.75 0.70 -2.63
N ILE A 106 14.22 -0.47 -2.18
CA ILE A 106 14.12 -0.90 -0.78
C ILE A 106 14.78 0.09 0.19
N PRO A 107 16.05 0.50 0.02
CA PRO A 107 16.66 1.52 0.87
C PRO A 107 15.89 2.85 0.86
N SER A 108 15.33 3.22 -0.28
CA SER A 108 14.53 4.46 -0.41
C SER A 108 13.24 4.41 0.39
N THR A 109 12.57 3.27 0.40
CA THR A 109 11.38 3.05 1.26
C THR A 109 11.74 3.01 2.74
N LEU A 110 12.85 2.40 3.12
CA LEU A 110 13.34 2.46 4.50
C LEU A 110 13.66 3.89 4.93
N PHE A 111 14.21 4.71 4.01
CA PHE A 111 14.41 6.14 4.26
C PHE A 111 13.07 6.88 4.47
N PHE A 112 12.04 6.62 3.64
CA PHE A 112 10.70 7.18 3.83
C PHE A 112 10.15 6.85 5.23
N LEU A 113 10.18 5.58 5.62
CA LEU A 113 9.69 5.14 6.93
C LEU A 113 10.46 5.81 8.08
N SER A 114 11.78 5.92 7.96
CA SER A 114 12.62 6.60 8.93
C SER A 114 12.33 8.11 8.99
N LYS A 115 12.23 8.77 7.84
CA LYS A 115 11.94 10.20 7.70
C LYS A 115 10.59 10.57 8.34
N THR A 116 9.59 9.72 8.16
CA THR A 116 8.25 9.93 8.71
C THR A 116 8.11 9.46 10.15
N GLY A 117 9.14 8.84 10.71
CA GLY A 117 9.17 8.32 12.09
C GLY A 117 8.28 7.10 12.30
N CYS A 118 8.07 6.28 11.26
CA CYS A 118 7.30 5.04 11.37
C CYS A 118 7.92 4.08 12.39
N ARG A 119 7.08 3.51 13.26
CA ARG A 119 7.49 2.60 14.35
C ARG A 119 7.06 1.15 14.11
N ALA A 120 6.71 0.79 12.87
CA ALA A 120 6.40 -0.60 12.54
C ALA A 120 7.65 -1.47 12.63
N ASP A 121 7.54 -2.62 13.30
CA ASP A 121 8.66 -3.55 13.50
C ASP A 121 8.81 -4.50 12.32
N ASN A 122 7.69 -4.87 11.69
CA ASN A 122 7.65 -5.88 10.64
C ASN A 122 7.40 -5.25 9.27
N ILE A 123 8.40 -5.37 8.39
CA ILE A 123 8.34 -4.87 7.02
C ILE A 123 8.69 -6.01 6.06
N LYS A 124 7.83 -6.24 5.06
CA LYS A 124 8.00 -7.27 4.06
C LYS A 124 8.07 -6.66 2.66
N PHE A 125 9.19 -6.83 2.00
CA PHE A 125 9.35 -6.48 0.59
C PHE A 125 9.09 -7.71 -0.26
N VAL A 126 8.30 -7.53 -1.32
CA VAL A 126 7.91 -8.60 -2.25
C VAL A 126 8.18 -8.19 -3.69
N SER A 127 8.38 -9.16 -4.57
CA SER A 127 8.62 -8.94 -6.00
C SER A 127 7.40 -9.21 -6.88
N LYS A 128 6.32 -9.79 -6.30
CA LYS A 128 5.06 -10.08 -6.98
C LYS A 128 3.87 -9.72 -6.10
N TYR A 129 2.72 -9.42 -6.73
CA TYR A 129 1.52 -8.98 -6.00
C TYR A 129 0.91 -10.07 -5.12
N ASP A 130 0.90 -11.32 -5.59
CA ASP A 130 0.41 -12.49 -4.84
C ASP A 130 1.20 -12.75 -3.55
N GLN A 131 2.50 -12.45 -3.56
CA GLN A 131 3.37 -12.61 -2.39
C GLN A 131 3.01 -11.67 -1.22
N LYS A 132 2.23 -10.62 -1.48
CA LYS A 132 1.72 -9.74 -0.42
C LYS A 132 0.79 -10.49 0.55
N TRP A 133 0.18 -11.56 0.10
CA TRP A 133 -0.73 -12.39 0.89
C TRP A 133 -0.05 -13.49 1.70
N ASN A 134 1.24 -13.73 1.46
CA ASN A 134 1.96 -14.74 2.23
C ASN A 134 1.99 -14.35 3.71
N ASP A 135 1.50 -15.25 4.57
CA ASP A 135 1.40 -15.05 6.03
C ASP A 135 0.53 -13.85 6.47
N ILE A 136 -0.35 -13.36 5.63
CA ILE A 136 -1.28 -12.27 5.90
C ILE A 136 -2.70 -12.83 5.91
N ASP A 137 -3.51 -12.45 6.89
CA ASP A 137 -4.91 -12.82 7.02
C ASP A 137 -5.83 -11.73 6.47
N VAL A 138 -5.49 -10.47 6.73
CA VAL A 138 -6.19 -9.28 6.26
C VAL A 138 -5.20 -8.40 5.51
N LEU A 139 -5.47 -8.03 4.26
CA LEU A 139 -4.64 -7.10 3.49
C LEU A 139 -5.37 -5.78 3.24
N ILE A 140 -4.79 -4.68 3.70
CA ILE A 140 -5.24 -3.31 3.43
C ILE A 140 -4.41 -2.73 2.30
N SER A 141 -5.05 -2.41 1.17
CA SER A 141 -4.35 -2.00 -0.05
C SER A 141 -5.20 -1.10 -0.93
N ALA A 142 -4.58 -0.14 -1.60
CA ALA A 142 -5.16 0.57 -2.73
C ALA A 142 -4.84 -0.09 -4.07
N ASN A 143 -3.89 -1.03 -4.11
CA ASN A 143 -3.39 -1.63 -5.33
C ASN A 143 -4.36 -2.71 -5.88
N PRO A 144 -4.98 -2.50 -7.06
CA PRO A 144 -5.95 -3.42 -7.63
C PRO A 144 -5.38 -4.82 -7.86
N LYS A 145 -4.15 -4.92 -8.38
CA LYS A 145 -3.51 -6.22 -8.66
C LYS A 145 -3.23 -7.03 -7.40
N ALA A 146 -2.94 -6.36 -6.28
CA ALA A 146 -2.77 -7.04 -5.00
C ALA A 146 -4.11 -7.55 -4.45
N LEU A 147 -5.19 -6.78 -4.63
CA LEU A 147 -6.55 -7.17 -4.21
C LEU A 147 -7.09 -8.33 -5.06
N GLU A 148 -6.89 -8.29 -6.37
CA GLU A 148 -7.28 -9.36 -7.31
C GLU A 148 -6.57 -10.70 -7.04
N CYS A 149 -5.37 -10.65 -6.46
CA CYS A 149 -4.61 -11.85 -6.05
C CYS A 149 -5.06 -12.42 -4.71
N LYS A 150 -6.18 -11.97 -4.12
CA LYS A 150 -6.67 -12.45 -2.82
C LYS A 150 -6.90 -13.97 -2.83
N PRO A 151 -6.25 -14.75 -1.95
CA PRO A 151 -6.55 -16.16 -1.78
C PRO A 151 -7.90 -16.36 -1.07
N ASP A 152 -8.50 -17.54 -1.28
CA ASP A 152 -9.67 -17.95 -0.50
C ASP A 152 -9.36 -17.95 1.00
N GLY A 153 -10.37 -17.63 1.80
CA GLY A 153 -10.22 -17.58 3.24
C GLY A 153 -9.40 -16.41 3.80
N LYS A 154 -9.08 -15.40 2.97
CA LYS A 154 -8.43 -14.16 3.41
C LYS A 154 -9.38 -12.97 3.25
N ILE A 155 -9.10 -11.87 3.93
CA ILE A 155 -9.92 -10.66 3.94
C ILE A 155 -9.18 -9.52 3.23
N SER A 156 -9.83 -8.93 2.25
CA SER A 156 -9.33 -7.74 1.54
C SER A 156 -10.04 -6.47 2.02
N VAL A 157 -9.25 -5.45 2.33
CA VAL A 157 -9.73 -4.10 2.65
C VAL A 157 -9.18 -3.15 1.59
N LYS A 158 -10.07 -2.64 0.74
CA LYS A 158 -9.70 -1.70 -0.32
C LYS A 158 -9.69 -0.27 0.23
N VAL A 159 -8.55 0.41 0.13
CA VAL A 159 -8.49 1.87 0.24
C VAL A 159 -8.89 2.42 -1.12
N LYS A 160 -9.95 3.22 -1.17
CA LYS A 160 -10.52 3.74 -2.42
C LYS A 160 -9.56 4.71 -3.10
N ALA A 161 -9.45 4.57 -4.43
CA ALA A 161 -8.68 5.43 -5.30
C ALA A 161 -9.33 5.54 -6.68
N SER A 162 -8.93 6.53 -7.47
CA SER A 162 -9.45 6.75 -8.83
C SER A 162 -9.29 5.53 -9.74
N TYR A 163 -8.22 4.75 -9.55
CA TYR A 163 -7.77 3.65 -10.41
C TYR A 163 -8.22 2.25 -9.93
N ASN A 164 -8.97 2.13 -8.83
CA ASN A 164 -9.38 0.83 -8.30
C ASN A 164 -10.92 0.69 -8.14
N LYS A 165 -11.70 1.52 -8.80
CA LYS A 165 -13.16 1.55 -8.68
C LYS A 165 -13.82 0.23 -9.06
N ASP A 166 -13.27 -0.45 -10.06
CA ASP A 166 -13.85 -1.68 -10.61
C ASP A 166 -13.39 -2.95 -9.88
N VAL A 167 -12.49 -2.82 -8.92
CA VAL A 167 -12.00 -3.95 -8.13
C VAL A 167 -12.84 -4.15 -6.88
N SER A 168 -13.42 -5.34 -6.73
CA SER A 168 -14.16 -5.71 -5.53
C SER A 168 -13.22 -6.07 -4.37
N ALA A 169 -13.67 -5.80 -3.16
CA ALA A 169 -13.01 -6.21 -1.92
C ALA A 169 -14.08 -6.56 -0.88
N ASP A 170 -13.69 -7.26 0.18
CA ASP A 170 -14.62 -7.62 1.26
C ASP A 170 -15.06 -6.38 2.04
N TYR A 171 -14.16 -5.40 2.17
CA TYR A 171 -14.41 -4.09 2.79
C TYR A 171 -13.79 -2.97 1.98
N GLU A 172 -14.38 -1.79 2.07
CA GLU A 172 -13.88 -0.56 1.45
C GLU A 172 -13.80 0.56 2.48
N ILE A 173 -12.71 1.32 2.45
CA ILE A 173 -12.44 2.48 3.30
C ILE A 173 -11.94 3.64 2.44
N GLU A 174 -12.15 4.88 2.89
CA GLU A 174 -11.63 6.07 2.18
C GLU A 174 -10.13 6.24 2.45
N SER A 175 -9.70 5.95 3.66
CA SER A 175 -8.30 6.00 4.07
C SER A 175 -7.98 4.98 5.16
N ILE A 176 -6.71 4.75 5.42
CA ILE A 176 -6.27 3.91 6.54
C ILE A 176 -6.74 4.47 7.90
N LEU A 177 -7.02 5.78 7.98
CA LEU A 177 -7.52 6.42 9.19
C LEU A 177 -8.90 5.88 9.59
N ASP A 178 -9.72 5.44 8.64
CA ASP A 178 -11.03 4.82 8.95
C ASP A 178 -10.80 3.52 9.73
N PHE A 179 -9.85 2.68 9.28
CA PHE A 179 -9.49 1.46 9.99
C PHE A 179 -8.84 1.73 11.36
N ILE A 180 -8.04 2.79 11.47
CA ILE A 180 -7.33 3.16 12.71
C ILE A 180 -8.29 3.71 13.75
N ASN A 181 -9.18 4.62 13.35
CA ASN A 181 -9.98 5.42 14.28
C ASN A 181 -11.38 4.85 14.55
N ASP A 182 -11.92 4.04 13.64
CA ASP A 182 -13.22 3.39 13.81
C ASP A 182 -13.04 1.98 14.38
N GLU A 183 -13.23 1.84 15.68
CA GLU A 183 -13.10 0.57 16.39
C GLU A 183 -14.18 -0.43 15.97
N ASP A 184 -15.40 0.01 15.73
CA ASP A 184 -16.52 -0.86 15.32
C ASP A 184 -16.23 -1.43 13.92
N LEU A 185 -15.79 -0.60 12.98
CA LEU A 185 -15.37 -1.05 11.66
C LEU A 185 -14.20 -2.03 11.73
N ARG A 186 -13.17 -1.69 12.51
CA ARG A 186 -12.00 -2.56 12.70
C ARG A 186 -12.40 -3.91 13.28
N ASN A 187 -13.21 -3.92 14.34
CA ASN A 187 -13.70 -5.14 14.96
C ASN A 187 -14.56 -5.96 14.00
N LYS A 188 -15.40 -5.33 13.19
CA LYS A 188 -16.15 -6.01 12.14
C LYS A 188 -15.25 -6.71 11.13
N ILE A 189 -14.19 -6.06 10.68
CA ILE A 189 -13.21 -6.63 9.75
C ILE A 189 -12.49 -7.81 10.39
N LEU A 190 -11.95 -7.62 11.61
CA LEU A 190 -11.11 -8.61 12.28
C LEU A 190 -11.90 -9.82 12.81
N ASN A 191 -13.18 -9.64 13.15
CA ASN A 191 -14.04 -10.73 13.60
C ASN A 191 -14.79 -11.44 12.45
N THR A 192 -14.52 -11.08 11.20
CA THR A 192 -15.09 -11.78 10.04
C THR A 192 -14.63 -13.22 10.06
N LYS A 193 -15.57 -14.16 10.19
CA LYS A 193 -15.27 -15.60 10.13
C LYS A 193 -14.74 -15.93 8.74
N ILE A 194 -13.50 -16.34 8.68
CA ILE A 194 -12.88 -16.90 7.49
C ILE A 194 -13.46 -18.31 7.33
N THR A 195 -14.46 -18.47 6.47
CA THR A 195 -15.02 -19.78 6.16
C THR A 195 -14.01 -20.53 5.30
N THR A 196 -13.22 -21.39 5.92
CA THR A 196 -12.40 -22.34 5.18
C THR A 196 -13.32 -23.47 4.70
N TYR A 197 -13.15 -23.92 3.46
CA TYR A 197 -13.94 -25.00 2.82
C TYR A 197 -13.78 -26.38 3.51
N GLU A 198 -13.06 -26.47 4.62
CA GLU A 198 -12.87 -27.72 5.38
C GLU A 198 -14.05 -28.08 6.31
N GLU A 199 -15.03 -27.20 6.51
CA GLU A 199 -16.19 -27.46 7.36
C GLU A 199 -17.40 -28.05 6.59
N ILE A 200 -17.27 -28.42 5.31
CA ILE A 200 -18.35 -28.95 4.46
C ILE A 200 -18.08 -30.43 4.05
N ASN A 201 -17.38 -31.22 4.85
CA ASN A 201 -17.30 -32.68 4.64
C ASN A 201 -17.64 -33.46 5.91
#